data_032a05dabaf7665ea2e31099b9f6fe36
#
_entry.id   032a05dabaf7665ea2e31099b9f6fe36
#
_cell.length_a   1.000
_cell.length_b   1.000
_cell.length_c   1.000
_cell.angle_alpha   90.00
_cell.angle_beta   90.00
_cell.angle_gamma   90.00
#
_symmetry.space_group_name_H-M   'P 1'
#
loop_
_entity.id
_entity.type
_entity.pdbx_description
1 polymer ?
#
loop_
_entity_poly.entity_id
_entity_poly.type
_entity_poly.pdbx_seq_one_letter_code
_entity_poly.pdbx_strand_id
1 'polypeptide(L)'
;MGELRDGEDGLASVRARGQELGLFDSLERRGSMEALAQHLAASEANGNGGSDGSIGVRTSQEVMERLERKLQAADSPEQLDNALTFTQALAGMKGTPKDTLKAARSLAESHSLDASPLSSLEASIDAFALHDMKSVEVSVDLCLARDIAYYTGPVFEVWAGSGSGVRLAGGGRYDGLVKALGGSQDVPALGFACTLELVINALDEDAGDTRPAKRVLVVPRNESAVKATLQAAASLRLGGEVAVVSLDGAADQPSAKAQGFEAIIMVAEDGTSERIWL
;
A
#
# COMPACT_ATOMS: atom_id res chain seq x y z
N MET A 1 -8.16 8.96 9.29
CA MET A 1 -7.10 8.16 9.99
C MET A 1 -6.30 9.00 11.01
N GLY A 2 -5.93 10.26 10.70
CA GLY A 2 -5.28 11.14 11.70
C GLY A 2 -6.10 11.33 12.96
N GLU A 3 -7.38 11.66 12.82
CA GLU A 3 -8.31 11.91 13.94
C GLU A 3 -8.52 10.70 14.85
N LEU A 4 -8.41 9.46 14.34
CA LEU A 4 -8.56 8.23 15.15
C LEU A 4 -7.39 7.98 16.11
N ARG A 5 -6.26 8.68 15.94
CA ARG A 5 -5.10 8.57 16.84
C ARG A 5 -5.26 9.38 18.12
N ASP A 6 -6.18 10.32 18.15
CA ASP A 6 -6.42 11.21 19.29
C ASP A 6 -7.31 10.55 20.40
N GLY A 7 -7.50 9.23 20.34
CA GLY A 7 -8.24 8.47 21.35
C GLY A 7 -9.77 8.66 21.29
N GLU A 8 -10.41 8.78 22.47
CA GLU A 8 -11.89 8.91 22.56
C GLU A 8 -12.41 10.18 21.85
N ASP A 9 -11.65 11.26 21.91
CA ASP A 9 -12.01 12.53 21.25
C ASP A 9 -11.96 12.38 19.71
N GLY A 10 -10.98 11.65 19.20
CA GLY A 10 -10.87 11.35 17.78
C GLY A 10 -12.03 10.49 17.26
N LEU A 11 -12.46 9.50 18.02
CA LEU A 11 -13.60 8.67 17.66
C LEU A 11 -14.91 9.48 17.66
N ALA A 12 -15.10 10.37 18.64
CA ALA A 12 -16.25 11.25 18.72
C ALA A 12 -16.31 12.18 17.50
N SER A 13 -15.16 12.74 17.06
CA SER A 13 -15.04 13.57 15.86
C SER A 13 -15.41 12.80 14.59
N VAL A 14 -14.90 11.58 14.42
CA VAL A 14 -15.24 10.72 13.27
C VAL A 14 -16.72 10.35 13.26
N ARG A 15 -17.31 10.03 14.42
CA ARG A 15 -18.77 9.76 14.54
C ARG A 15 -19.58 11.00 14.19
N ALA A 16 -19.24 12.17 14.73
CA ALA A 16 -19.92 13.43 14.42
C ALA A 16 -19.86 13.72 12.92
N ARG A 17 -18.70 13.54 12.30
CA ARG A 17 -18.56 13.69 10.85
C ARG A 17 -19.36 12.66 10.05
N GLY A 18 -19.41 11.41 10.53
CA GLY A 18 -20.26 10.38 9.95
C GLY A 18 -21.75 10.74 10.02
N GLN A 19 -22.20 11.33 11.13
CA GLN A 19 -23.57 11.85 11.27
C GLN A 19 -23.84 13.03 10.33
N GLU A 20 -22.94 14.02 10.26
CA GLU A 20 -23.07 15.14 9.32
C GLU A 20 -23.17 14.70 7.85
N LEU A 21 -22.41 13.66 7.49
CA LEU A 21 -22.46 13.04 6.17
C LEU A 21 -23.67 12.10 6.01
N GLY A 22 -24.45 11.91 7.07
CA GLY A 22 -25.62 11.04 7.13
C GLY A 22 -25.26 9.57 6.91
N LEU A 23 -24.07 9.12 7.29
CA LEU A 23 -23.67 7.71 7.17
C LEU A 23 -24.45 6.82 8.16
N PHE A 24 -24.85 7.37 9.30
CA PHE A 24 -25.63 6.68 10.33
C PHE A 24 -27.16 6.79 10.14
N ASP A 25 -27.62 7.65 9.24
CA ASP A 25 -29.06 7.78 8.90
C ASP A 25 -29.50 6.73 7.87
N SER A 26 -28.81 5.59 7.86
CA SER A 26 -29.04 4.53 6.88
C SER A 26 -30.46 3.96 6.93
N LEU A 27 -31.07 3.91 8.11
CA LEU A 27 -32.46 3.44 8.27
C LEU A 27 -33.49 4.42 7.67
N GLU A 28 -33.31 5.74 7.89
CA GLU A 28 -34.17 6.75 7.29
C GLU A 28 -33.98 6.83 5.77
N ARG A 29 -32.71 6.77 5.31
CA ARG A 29 -32.42 6.72 3.87
C ARG A 29 -32.94 5.44 3.22
N ARG A 30 -32.86 4.30 3.91
CA ARG A 30 -33.40 3.04 3.43
C ARG A 30 -34.92 3.14 3.28
N GLY A 31 -35.60 3.64 4.29
CA GLY A 31 -37.06 3.86 4.23
C GLY A 31 -37.49 4.83 3.14
N SER A 32 -36.76 5.96 2.98
CA SER A 32 -36.99 6.93 1.89
C SER A 32 -36.73 6.35 0.50
N MET A 33 -35.71 5.53 0.35
CA MET A 33 -35.39 4.86 -0.92
C MET A 33 -36.39 3.74 -1.24
N GLU A 34 -36.83 2.97 -0.24
CA GLU A 34 -37.88 1.98 -0.37
C GLU A 34 -39.22 2.63 -0.78
N ALA A 35 -39.59 3.75 -0.14
CA ALA A 35 -40.78 4.51 -0.50
C ALA A 35 -40.68 5.06 -1.94
N LEU A 36 -39.53 5.55 -2.37
CA LEU A 36 -39.31 6.00 -3.73
C LEU A 36 -39.40 4.84 -4.74
N ALA A 37 -38.82 3.69 -4.43
CA ALA A 37 -38.89 2.50 -5.26
C ALA A 37 -40.35 2.01 -5.41
N GLN A 38 -41.12 1.97 -4.31
CA GLN A 38 -42.55 1.65 -4.33
C GLN A 38 -43.37 2.66 -5.16
N HIS A 39 -43.06 3.95 -5.04
CA HIS A 39 -43.73 5.00 -5.83
C HIS A 39 -43.46 4.86 -7.34
N LEU A 40 -42.20 4.55 -7.72
CA LEU A 40 -41.85 4.31 -9.11
C LEU A 40 -42.55 3.07 -9.68
N ALA A 41 -42.56 1.97 -8.94
CA ALA A 41 -43.26 0.74 -9.33
C ALA A 41 -44.78 0.95 -9.46
N ALA A 42 -45.40 1.71 -8.55
CA ALA A 42 -46.83 2.07 -8.63
C ALA A 42 -47.14 3.00 -9.82
N SER A 43 -46.24 3.90 -10.16
CA SER A 43 -46.36 4.79 -11.34
C SER A 43 -46.29 4.03 -12.67
N GLU A 44 -45.46 3.00 -12.77
CA GLU A 44 -45.40 2.10 -13.94
C GLU A 44 -46.67 1.26 -14.06
N ALA A 45 -47.18 0.70 -12.93
CA ALA A 45 -48.39 -0.11 -12.90
C ALA A 45 -49.64 0.68 -13.30
N ASN A 46 -49.70 2.00 -13.05
CA ASN A 46 -50.82 2.86 -13.37
C ASN A 46 -50.77 3.50 -14.76
N GLY A 47 -49.77 3.16 -15.61
CA GLY A 47 -49.67 3.63 -17.00
C GLY A 47 -49.45 5.16 -17.16
N ASN A 48 -49.09 5.85 -16.10
CA ASN A 48 -48.93 7.32 -16.07
C ASN A 48 -47.51 7.77 -16.41
N GLY A 49 -46.65 6.82 -16.83
CA GLY A 49 -45.33 7.12 -17.42
C GLY A 49 -45.53 7.56 -18.86
N GLY A 50 -45.01 8.74 -19.24
CA GLY A 50 -45.03 9.18 -20.60
C GLY A 50 -44.47 8.07 -21.53
N SER A 51 -44.79 8.10 -22.81
CA SER A 51 -44.61 7.03 -23.80
C SER A 51 -43.18 6.44 -23.96
N ASP A 52 -42.26 6.77 -23.09
CA ASP A 52 -40.87 6.31 -23.13
C ASP A 52 -40.33 5.81 -21.78
N GLY A 53 -41.11 5.84 -20.68
CA GLY A 53 -40.69 5.31 -19.37
C GLY A 53 -39.35 5.87 -18.86
N SER A 54 -38.92 6.99 -19.36
CA SER A 54 -37.63 7.58 -18.98
C SER A 54 -37.75 8.68 -17.92
N ILE A 55 -36.92 8.62 -16.90
CA ILE A 55 -36.77 9.65 -15.89
C ILE A 55 -35.49 10.42 -16.22
N GLY A 56 -35.63 11.50 -16.96
CA GLY A 56 -34.48 12.24 -17.53
C GLY A 56 -33.77 11.44 -18.63
N VAL A 57 -32.49 11.16 -18.45
CA VAL A 57 -31.65 10.40 -19.41
C VAL A 57 -31.70 8.88 -19.15
N ARG A 58 -32.41 8.41 -18.11
CA ARG A 58 -32.41 7.00 -17.65
C ARG A 58 -33.79 6.43 -17.68
N THR A 59 -33.88 5.12 -17.96
CA THR A 59 -35.12 4.37 -17.86
C THR A 59 -35.51 4.16 -16.37
N SER A 60 -36.81 3.99 -16.10
CA SER A 60 -37.30 3.64 -14.76
C SER A 60 -36.61 2.37 -14.23
N GLN A 61 -36.38 1.38 -15.09
CA GLN A 61 -35.72 0.13 -14.74
C GLN A 61 -34.25 0.38 -14.27
N GLU A 62 -33.48 1.18 -14.96
CA GLU A 62 -32.10 1.55 -14.57
C GLU A 62 -32.07 2.27 -13.23
N VAL A 63 -33.09 3.11 -12.96
CA VAL A 63 -33.22 3.81 -11.67
C VAL A 63 -33.54 2.81 -10.55
N MET A 64 -34.47 1.86 -10.79
CA MET A 64 -34.82 0.81 -9.84
C MET A 64 -33.63 -0.10 -9.51
N GLU A 65 -32.94 -0.62 -10.50
CA GLU A 65 -31.76 -1.46 -10.31
C GLU A 65 -30.64 -0.75 -9.52
N ARG A 66 -30.51 0.56 -9.71
CA ARG A 66 -29.56 1.37 -8.95
C ARG A 66 -30.01 1.59 -7.51
N LEU A 67 -31.29 1.80 -7.28
CA LEU A 67 -31.87 1.92 -5.94
C LEU A 67 -31.72 0.61 -5.17
N GLU A 68 -32.06 -0.53 -5.79
CA GLU A 68 -31.90 -1.85 -5.19
C GLU A 68 -30.45 -2.13 -4.79
N ARG A 69 -29.49 -1.85 -5.68
CA ARG A 69 -28.07 -1.98 -5.36
C ARG A 69 -27.64 -1.09 -4.19
N LYS A 70 -28.17 0.13 -4.09
CA LYS A 70 -27.88 1.03 -2.97
C LYS A 70 -28.51 0.55 -1.65
N LEU A 71 -29.71 0.01 -1.70
CA LEU A 71 -30.38 -0.56 -0.53
C LEU A 71 -29.67 -1.82 -0.02
N GLN A 72 -29.19 -2.67 -0.94
CA GLN A 72 -28.43 -3.88 -0.60
C GLN A 72 -27.04 -3.55 -0.05
N ALA A 73 -26.44 -2.44 -0.51
CA ALA A 73 -25.12 -1.98 -0.08
C ALA A 73 -25.15 -1.07 1.17
N ALA A 74 -26.33 -0.77 1.72
CA ALA A 74 -26.44 0.06 2.92
C ALA A 74 -26.06 -0.76 4.16
N ASP A 75 -24.95 -0.40 4.78
CA ASP A 75 -24.52 -0.99 6.05
C ASP A 75 -25.51 -0.64 7.18
N SER A 76 -25.71 -1.58 8.11
CA SER A 76 -26.47 -1.29 9.32
C SER A 76 -25.68 -0.40 10.27
N PRO A 77 -26.35 0.37 11.17
CA PRO A 77 -25.64 1.13 12.20
C PRO A 77 -24.69 0.28 13.05
N GLU A 78 -25.06 -0.97 13.30
CA GLU A 78 -24.24 -1.93 14.03
C GLU A 78 -22.98 -2.32 13.26
N GLN A 79 -23.08 -2.55 11.95
CA GLN A 79 -21.91 -2.81 11.08
C GLN A 79 -20.97 -1.61 11.03
N LEU A 80 -21.53 -0.39 10.95
CA LEU A 80 -20.71 0.83 10.97
C LEU A 80 -20.00 1.03 12.32
N ASP A 81 -20.68 0.75 13.43
CA ASP A 81 -20.09 0.84 14.77
C ASP A 81 -18.98 -0.20 14.98
N ASN A 82 -19.21 -1.43 14.51
CA ASN A 82 -18.19 -2.48 14.49
C ASN A 82 -16.97 -2.09 13.64
N ALA A 83 -17.19 -1.52 12.46
CA ALA A 83 -16.12 -1.04 11.59
C ALA A 83 -15.33 0.11 12.23
N LEU A 84 -15.99 1.04 12.91
CA LEU A 84 -15.33 2.12 13.65
C LEU A 84 -14.47 1.57 14.80
N THR A 85 -15.02 0.63 15.58
CA THR A 85 -14.31 -0.02 16.70
C THR A 85 -13.08 -0.77 16.20
N PHE A 86 -13.21 -1.53 15.12
CA PHE A 86 -12.11 -2.22 14.47
C PHE A 86 -11.03 -1.24 13.98
N THR A 87 -11.45 -0.17 13.29
CA THR A 87 -10.54 0.83 12.75
C THR A 87 -9.79 1.58 13.87
N GLN A 88 -10.47 1.86 15.00
CA GLN A 88 -9.84 2.46 16.17
C GLN A 88 -8.79 1.53 16.79
N ALA A 89 -9.09 0.24 16.90
CA ALA A 89 -8.14 -0.75 17.41
C ALA A 89 -6.90 -0.83 16.50
N LEU A 90 -7.08 -0.80 15.18
CA LEU A 90 -5.97 -0.72 14.22
C LEU A 90 -5.15 0.56 14.38
N ALA A 91 -5.80 1.70 14.67
CA ALA A 91 -5.15 2.99 14.82
C ALA A 91 -4.11 3.01 15.94
N GLY A 92 -4.31 2.21 16.98
CA GLY A 92 -3.37 2.02 18.07
C GLY A 92 -2.23 1.04 17.80
N MET A 93 -2.28 0.29 16.67
CA MET A 93 -1.31 -0.77 16.38
C MET A 93 -0.09 -0.22 15.67
N LYS A 94 0.94 0.09 16.44
CA LYS A 94 2.25 0.51 15.97
C LYS A 94 3.34 -0.12 16.84
N GLY A 95 4.42 -0.58 16.21
CA GLY A 95 5.56 -1.15 16.94
C GLY A 95 6.42 -2.08 16.10
N THR A 96 7.07 -3.03 16.75
CA THR A 96 7.91 -4.00 16.06
C THR A 96 7.06 -4.80 15.05
N PRO A 97 7.62 -5.19 13.89
CA PRO A 97 6.88 -5.96 12.90
C PRO A 97 6.21 -7.20 13.49
N LYS A 98 6.96 -7.97 14.26
CA LYS A 98 6.49 -9.24 14.83
C LYS A 98 5.28 -9.06 15.76
N ASP A 99 5.38 -8.11 16.70
CA ASP A 99 4.33 -7.91 17.70
C ASP A 99 3.09 -7.29 17.07
N THR A 100 3.29 -6.30 16.18
CA THR A 100 2.20 -5.60 15.51
C THR A 100 1.43 -6.53 14.57
N LEU A 101 2.11 -7.33 13.76
CA LEU A 101 1.45 -8.29 12.86
C LEU A 101 0.71 -9.39 13.62
N LYS A 102 1.28 -9.86 14.74
CA LYS A 102 0.60 -10.83 15.61
C LYS A 102 -0.69 -10.25 16.19
N ALA A 103 -0.64 -9.05 16.74
CA ALA A 103 -1.80 -8.37 17.27
C ALA A 103 -2.88 -8.11 16.20
N ALA A 104 -2.46 -7.69 15.01
CA ALA A 104 -3.37 -7.47 13.88
C ALA A 104 -4.07 -8.75 13.40
N ARG A 105 -3.37 -9.89 13.36
CA ARG A 105 -3.98 -11.19 13.04
C ARG A 105 -5.06 -11.56 14.07
N SER A 106 -4.75 -11.45 15.36
CA SER A 106 -5.71 -11.74 16.42
C SER A 106 -6.93 -10.82 16.35
N LEU A 107 -6.76 -9.55 16.01
CA LEU A 107 -7.86 -8.61 15.81
C LEU A 107 -8.72 -9.00 14.60
N ALA A 108 -8.10 -9.33 13.47
CA ALA A 108 -8.81 -9.77 12.26
C ALA A 108 -9.63 -11.05 12.53
N GLU A 109 -9.04 -12.03 13.21
CA GLU A 109 -9.71 -13.27 13.62
C GLU A 109 -10.92 -13.00 14.51
N SER A 110 -10.81 -12.09 15.51
CA SER A 110 -11.91 -11.75 16.41
C SER A 110 -13.08 -11.06 15.71
N HIS A 111 -12.83 -10.43 14.56
CA HIS A 111 -13.85 -9.80 13.71
C HIS A 111 -14.22 -10.64 12.48
N SER A 112 -13.76 -11.90 12.39
CA SER A 112 -14.02 -12.81 11.26
C SER A 112 -13.56 -12.22 9.91
N LEU A 113 -12.47 -11.45 9.89
CA LEU A 113 -11.91 -10.83 8.71
C LEU A 113 -10.76 -11.65 8.14
N ASP A 114 -10.57 -11.56 6.82
CA ASP A 114 -9.45 -12.18 6.14
C ASP A 114 -8.11 -11.50 6.53
N ALA A 115 -7.18 -12.29 7.07
CA ALA A 115 -5.85 -11.84 7.45
C ALA A 115 -4.79 -12.02 6.34
N SER A 116 -5.17 -12.47 5.14
CA SER A 116 -4.24 -12.71 4.02
C SER A 116 -3.43 -11.48 3.61
N PRO A 117 -3.96 -10.23 3.68
CA PRO A 117 -3.16 -9.04 3.38
C PRO A 117 -1.96 -8.86 4.32
N LEU A 118 -2.06 -9.30 5.57
CA LEU A 118 -0.96 -9.24 6.54
C LEU A 118 0.20 -10.14 6.14
N SER A 119 -0.07 -11.26 5.46
CA SER A 119 0.97 -12.17 4.97
C SER A 119 1.82 -11.54 3.86
N SER A 120 1.22 -10.72 2.99
CA SER A 120 1.96 -9.97 1.98
C SER A 120 2.86 -8.91 2.59
N LEU A 121 2.38 -8.23 3.65
CA LEU A 121 3.19 -7.26 4.38
C LEU A 121 4.35 -7.94 5.11
N GLU A 122 4.09 -9.06 5.77
CA GLU A 122 5.11 -9.87 6.46
C GLU A 122 6.21 -10.32 5.49
N ALA A 123 5.83 -10.90 4.33
CA ALA A 123 6.79 -11.30 3.30
C ALA A 123 7.66 -10.13 2.79
N SER A 124 7.07 -8.93 2.68
CA SER A 124 7.82 -7.72 2.28
C SER A 124 8.84 -7.31 3.36
N ILE A 125 8.47 -7.39 4.63
CA ILE A 125 9.35 -7.09 5.76
C ILE A 125 10.48 -8.12 5.86
N ASP A 126 10.17 -9.41 5.69
CA ASP A 126 11.16 -10.48 5.69
C ASP A 126 12.17 -10.32 4.54
N ALA A 127 11.68 -9.96 3.34
CA ALA A 127 12.57 -9.65 2.21
C ALA A 127 13.47 -8.45 2.51
N PHE A 128 12.94 -7.39 3.14
CA PHE A 128 13.74 -6.23 3.56
C PHE A 128 14.82 -6.64 4.58
N ALA A 129 14.51 -7.51 5.53
CA ALA A 129 15.45 -7.98 6.55
C ALA A 129 16.66 -8.73 5.96
N LEU A 130 16.54 -9.28 4.75
CA LEU A 130 17.66 -9.94 4.06
C LEU A 130 18.79 -8.98 3.66
N HIS A 131 18.53 -7.66 3.65
CA HIS A 131 19.52 -6.66 3.27
C HIS A 131 20.51 -6.28 4.38
N ASP A 132 20.43 -6.91 5.58
CA ASP A 132 21.34 -6.71 6.74
C ASP A 132 21.59 -5.23 7.08
N MET A 133 20.54 -4.42 7.11
CA MET A 133 20.60 -2.98 7.38
C MET A 133 20.61 -2.71 8.89
N LYS A 134 21.74 -2.98 9.57
CA LYS A 134 21.87 -2.96 11.04
C LYS A 134 21.56 -1.60 11.70
N SER A 135 21.69 -0.52 10.96
CA SER A 135 21.43 0.85 11.44
C SER A 135 20.00 1.33 11.15
N VAL A 136 19.16 0.50 10.55
CA VAL A 136 17.77 0.85 10.20
C VAL A 136 16.81 0.12 11.14
N GLU A 137 16.05 0.90 11.88
CA GLU A 137 14.93 0.39 12.68
C GLU A 137 13.68 0.30 11.80
N VAL A 138 13.05 -0.87 11.78
CA VAL A 138 11.80 -1.09 11.06
C VAL A 138 10.65 -1.16 12.05
N SER A 139 9.65 -0.33 11.85
CA SER A 139 8.39 -0.39 12.62
C SER A 139 7.20 -0.52 11.67
N VAL A 140 6.17 -1.22 12.11
CA VAL A 140 4.88 -1.31 11.42
C VAL A 140 3.90 -0.36 12.07
N ASP A 141 3.22 0.43 11.27
CA ASP A 141 2.14 1.32 11.67
C ASP A 141 0.94 1.05 10.76
N LEU A 142 -0.07 0.34 11.28
CA LEU A 142 -1.24 -0.07 10.46
C LEU A 142 -2.18 1.10 10.12
N CYS A 143 -1.92 2.28 10.69
CA CYS A 143 -2.60 3.51 10.35
C CYS A 143 -1.80 4.44 9.45
N LEU A 144 -0.65 3.98 8.97
CA LEU A 144 0.11 4.77 8.02
C LEU A 144 -0.71 4.95 6.73
N ALA A 145 -1.19 6.16 6.51
CA ALA A 145 -1.88 6.56 5.30
C ALA A 145 -1.11 7.72 4.65
N ARG A 146 -1.08 7.73 3.35
CA ARG A 146 -0.51 8.84 2.57
C ARG A 146 -1.63 9.56 1.85
N ASP A 147 -1.46 10.86 1.65
CA ASP A 147 -2.48 11.75 1.04
C ASP A 147 -2.82 11.42 -0.42
N ILE A 148 -2.20 10.40 -0.98
CA ILE A 148 -2.34 10.01 -2.37
C ILE A 148 -3.11 8.68 -2.46
N ALA A 149 -4.26 8.70 -3.12
CA ALA A 149 -5.22 7.60 -3.16
C ALA A 149 -4.89 6.47 -4.17
N TYR A 150 -3.79 6.55 -4.92
CA TYR A 150 -3.48 5.55 -5.95
C TYR A 150 -2.75 4.29 -5.43
N TYR A 151 -2.32 4.28 -4.16
CA TYR A 151 -1.66 3.11 -3.61
C TYR A 151 -2.62 1.92 -3.45
N THR A 152 -2.19 0.75 -3.91
CA THR A 152 -2.97 -0.50 -3.89
C THR A 152 -2.34 -1.59 -3.01
N GLY A 153 -1.21 -1.29 -2.37
CA GLY A 153 -0.47 -2.22 -1.53
C GLY A 153 0.25 -1.51 -0.39
N PRO A 154 1.31 -2.11 0.17
CA PRO A 154 2.07 -1.52 1.26
C PRO A 154 2.59 -0.13 0.92
N VAL A 155 2.52 0.77 1.88
CA VAL A 155 3.14 2.09 1.86
C VAL A 155 4.25 2.15 2.90
N PHE A 156 5.24 3.02 2.68
CA PHE A 156 6.34 3.18 3.63
C PHE A 156 6.80 4.64 3.72
N GLU A 157 7.45 4.95 4.81
CA GLU A 157 8.15 6.20 5.03
C GLU A 157 9.54 5.93 5.60
N VAL A 158 10.47 6.81 5.27
CA VAL A 158 11.83 6.80 5.79
C VAL A 158 12.05 8.06 6.60
N TRP A 159 12.49 7.90 7.83
CA TRP A 159 12.70 8.98 8.77
C TRP A 159 14.19 9.06 9.15
N ALA A 160 14.72 10.27 9.32
CA ALA A 160 16.08 10.48 9.77
C ALA A 160 16.20 10.21 11.28
N GLY A 161 17.10 9.32 11.67
CA GLY A 161 17.44 9.01 13.06
C GLY A 161 16.26 8.75 13.99
N SER A 162 16.50 8.13 15.11
CA SER A 162 15.47 7.93 16.11
C SER A 162 15.09 9.27 16.75
N GLY A 163 13.85 9.72 16.49
CA GLY A 163 13.28 10.89 17.17
C GLY A 163 13.52 12.25 16.52
N SER A 164 14.14 12.33 15.32
CA SER A 164 14.34 13.62 14.62
C SER A 164 13.03 14.24 14.11
N GLY A 165 11.98 13.42 13.92
CA GLY A 165 10.71 13.88 13.33
C GLY A 165 10.82 14.31 11.85
N VAL A 166 11.99 14.11 11.20
CA VAL A 166 12.22 14.51 9.82
C VAL A 166 12.00 13.33 8.89
N ARG A 167 10.96 13.42 8.05
CA ARG A 167 10.66 12.44 7.02
C ARG A 167 11.49 12.73 5.76
N LEU A 168 12.39 11.80 5.42
CA LEU A 168 13.29 11.91 4.27
C LEU A 168 12.65 11.47 2.97
N ALA A 169 11.86 10.38 3.01
CA ALA A 169 11.25 9.79 1.84
C ALA A 169 9.94 9.07 2.17
N GLY A 170 9.20 8.73 1.15
CA GLY A 170 8.05 7.87 1.28
C GLY A 170 7.50 7.43 -0.05
N GLY A 171 6.90 6.25 -0.06
CA GLY A 171 6.40 5.60 -1.26
C GLY A 171 5.45 4.45 -0.98
N GLY A 172 5.21 3.63 -2.00
CA GLY A 172 4.38 2.45 -1.88
C GLY A 172 4.10 1.78 -3.23
N ARG A 173 3.31 0.73 -3.19
CA ARG A 173 2.88 -0.06 -4.35
C ARG A 173 1.59 0.49 -4.94
N TYR A 174 1.51 0.61 -6.27
CA TYR A 174 0.38 1.23 -6.99
C TYR A 174 0.07 0.54 -8.34
N ASP A 175 -0.24 -0.74 -8.32
CA ASP A 175 -0.45 -1.57 -9.50
C ASP A 175 -1.60 -1.07 -10.39
N GLY A 176 -2.64 -0.48 -9.82
CA GLY A 176 -3.81 0.02 -10.54
C GLY A 176 -3.64 1.36 -11.26
N LEU A 177 -2.50 2.06 -11.09
CA LEU A 177 -2.33 3.42 -11.60
C LEU A 177 -2.37 3.48 -13.13
N VAL A 178 -1.71 2.55 -13.82
CA VAL A 178 -1.68 2.51 -15.30
C VAL A 178 -3.08 2.37 -15.85
N LYS A 179 -3.90 1.48 -15.27
CA LYS A 179 -5.30 1.28 -15.69
C LYS A 179 -6.16 2.51 -15.36
N ALA A 180 -5.97 3.14 -14.22
CA ALA A 180 -6.68 4.37 -13.85
C ALA A 180 -6.37 5.55 -14.79
N LEU A 181 -5.19 5.56 -15.41
CA LEU A 181 -4.77 6.54 -16.43
C LEU A 181 -5.17 6.16 -17.86
N GLY A 182 -5.99 5.10 -18.05
CA GLY A 182 -6.49 4.69 -19.35
C GLY A 182 -5.72 3.53 -20.01
N GLY A 183 -4.81 2.90 -19.30
CA GLY A 183 -4.16 1.66 -19.73
C GLY A 183 -5.15 0.48 -19.77
N SER A 184 -4.81 -0.57 -20.53
CA SER A 184 -5.68 -1.73 -20.74
C SER A 184 -5.68 -2.72 -19.57
N GLN A 185 -4.68 -2.68 -18.70
CA GLN A 185 -4.49 -3.64 -17.60
C GLN A 185 -3.78 -3.04 -16.40
N ASP A 186 -3.88 -3.71 -15.27
CA ASP A 186 -3.07 -3.40 -14.10
C ASP A 186 -1.60 -3.78 -14.36
N VAL A 187 -0.67 -2.92 -13.93
CA VAL A 187 0.77 -3.13 -14.08
C VAL A 187 1.40 -3.03 -12.71
N PRO A 188 2.08 -4.09 -12.23
CA PRO A 188 2.80 -4.02 -10.96
C PRO A 188 3.77 -2.84 -10.94
N ALA A 189 3.58 -1.94 -10.00
CA ALA A 189 4.38 -0.74 -9.90
C ALA A 189 4.67 -0.37 -8.44
N LEU A 190 5.89 0.05 -8.19
CA LEU A 190 6.38 0.54 -6.91
C LEU A 190 7.18 1.80 -7.13
N GLY A 191 7.02 2.79 -6.27
CA GLY A 191 7.83 4.00 -6.35
C GLY A 191 7.87 4.76 -5.05
N PHE A 192 8.83 5.68 -4.97
CA PHE A 192 8.98 6.58 -3.84
C PHE A 192 9.50 7.94 -4.30
N ALA A 193 9.30 8.94 -3.44
CA ALA A 193 9.91 10.26 -3.57
C ALA A 193 10.70 10.59 -2.30
N CYS A 194 11.84 11.25 -2.45
CA CYS A 194 12.62 11.78 -1.34
C CYS A 194 12.78 13.31 -1.47
N THR A 195 12.90 13.98 -0.34
CA THR A 195 13.24 15.39 -0.28
C THR A 195 14.76 15.51 -0.22
N LEU A 196 15.37 15.84 -1.34
CA LEU A 196 16.82 15.83 -1.50
C LEU A 196 17.54 16.72 -0.47
N GLU A 197 16.98 17.88 -0.20
CA GLU A 197 17.52 18.82 0.79
C GLU A 197 17.56 18.22 2.19
N LEU A 198 16.52 17.47 2.57
CA LEU A 198 16.47 16.81 3.88
C LEU A 198 17.44 15.63 3.96
N VAL A 199 17.63 14.92 2.84
CA VAL A 199 18.61 13.83 2.76
C VAL A 199 20.02 14.41 2.88
N ILE A 200 20.36 15.50 2.17
CA ILE A 200 21.66 16.17 2.26
C ILE A 200 21.92 16.66 3.68
N ASN A 201 20.94 17.28 4.31
CA ASN A 201 21.05 17.78 5.70
C ASN A 201 21.21 16.66 6.75
N ALA A 202 20.77 15.44 6.42
CA ALA A 202 20.88 14.28 7.29
C ALA A 202 22.18 13.49 7.09
N LEU A 203 22.94 13.79 6.04
CA LEU A 203 24.27 13.23 5.82
C LEU A 203 25.29 13.99 6.68
N ASP A 204 26.19 13.24 7.35
CA ASP A 204 27.30 13.85 8.05
C ASP A 204 28.24 14.55 7.03
N GLU A 205 28.73 15.75 7.37
CA GLU A 205 29.64 16.53 6.53
C GLU A 205 30.95 15.79 6.21
N ASP A 206 31.31 14.79 7.04
CA ASP A 206 32.50 13.94 6.88
C ASP A 206 32.29 12.71 5.96
N ALA A 207 31.11 12.51 5.40
CA ALA A 207 30.82 11.41 4.46
C ALA A 207 31.44 11.66 3.06
N GLY A 208 32.64 12.22 3.00
CA GLY A 208 33.20 12.71 1.78
C GLY A 208 34.34 11.90 1.20
N ASP A 209 34.12 10.79 0.52
CA ASP A 209 34.95 10.40 -0.61
C ASP A 209 34.07 10.29 -1.86
N THR A 210 34.09 11.33 -2.67
CA THR A 210 33.34 11.46 -3.92
C THR A 210 33.93 10.66 -5.08
N ARG A 211 34.79 9.65 -4.83
CA ARG A 211 35.26 8.78 -5.91
C ARG A 211 34.02 8.01 -6.48
N PRO A 212 33.92 7.96 -7.82
CA PRO A 212 32.88 7.17 -8.44
C PRO A 212 32.99 5.70 -7.98
N ALA A 213 32.06 5.24 -7.18
CA ALA A 213 32.03 3.87 -6.72
C ALA A 213 31.82 2.93 -7.92
N LYS A 214 32.54 1.81 -7.93
CA LYS A 214 32.34 0.78 -8.96
C LYS A 214 30.90 0.29 -8.95
N ARG A 215 30.24 0.33 -10.11
CA ARG A 215 28.88 -0.16 -10.28
C ARG A 215 28.91 -1.61 -10.73
N VAL A 216 28.28 -2.48 -9.97
CA VAL A 216 28.18 -3.91 -10.28
C VAL A 216 26.71 -4.36 -10.30
N LEU A 217 26.41 -5.25 -11.25
CA LEU A 217 25.10 -5.89 -11.35
C LEU A 217 25.18 -7.27 -10.66
N VAL A 218 24.34 -7.51 -9.66
CA VAL A 218 24.34 -8.78 -8.92
C VAL A 218 23.08 -9.56 -9.29
N VAL A 219 23.28 -10.80 -9.74
CA VAL A 219 22.22 -11.60 -10.36
C VAL A 219 22.21 -13.01 -9.74
N PRO A 220 21.05 -13.53 -9.33
CA PRO A 220 20.92 -14.92 -8.88
C PRO A 220 21.06 -15.87 -10.08
N ARG A 221 21.74 -17.00 -9.90
CA ARG A 221 21.79 -18.06 -10.92
C ARG A 221 20.45 -18.78 -11.11
N ASN A 222 19.61 -18.79 -10.07
CA ASN A 222 18.27 -19.38 -10.05
C ASN A 222 17.44 -18.73 -8.91
N GLU A 223 16.17 -19.05 -8.80
CA GLU A 223 15.27 -18.53 -7.77
C GLU A 223 15.71 -18.83 -6.34
N SER A 224 16.29 -20.01 -6.09
CA SER A 224 16.78 -20.40 -4.76
C SER A 224 17.99 -19.57 -4.30
N ALA A 225 18.73 -18.96 -5.23
CA ALA A 225 19.88 -18.10 -4.94
C ALA A 225 19.51 -16.66 -4.55
N VAL A 226 18.24 -16.24 -4.59
CA VAL A 226 17.82 -14.86 -4.32
C VAL A 226 18.31 -14.38 -2.95
N LYS A 227 18.14 -15.16 -1.91
CA LYS A 227 18.61 -14.81 -0.55
C LYS A 227 20.13 -14.56 -0.53
N ALA A 228 20.91 -15.47 -1.10
CA ALA A 228 22.38 -15.33 -1.16
C ALA A 228 22.78 -14.13 -2.00
N THR A 229 22.06 -13.83 -3.09
CA THR A 229 22.27 -12.64 -3.95
C THR A 229 22.06 -11.34 -3.18
N LEU A 230 21.01 -11.23 -2.39
CA LEU A 230 20.74 -10.04 -1.57
C LEU A 230 21.83 -9.84 -0.50
N GLN A 231 22.31 -10.92 0.12
CA GLN A 231 23.40 -10.89 1.09
C GLN A 231 24.73 -10.49 0.43
N ALA A 232 25.03 -11.02 -0.74
CA ALA A 232 26.22 -10.66 -1.51
C ALA A 232 26.18 -9.18 -1.90
N ALA A 233 25.04 -8.68 -2.38
CA ALA A 233 24.88 -7.25 -2.69
C ALA A 233 25.05 -6.36 -1.46
N ALA A 234 24.54 -6.76 -0.30
CA ALA A 234 24.75 -6.03 0.95
C ALA A 234 26.24 -5.96 1.32
N SER A 235 26.97 -7.07 1.21
CA SER A 235 28.41 -7.11 1.49
C SER A 235 29.21 -6.22 0.53
N LEU A 236 28.87 -6.19 -0.75
CA LEU A 236 29.51 -5.32 -1.75
C LEU A 236 29.28 -3.84 -1.44
N ARG A 237 28.06 -3.47 -1.02
CA ARG A 237 27.74 -2.10 -0.61
C ARG A 237 28.52 -1.68 0.63
N LEU A 238 28.67 -2.55 1.61
CA LEU A 238 29.53 -2.30 2.77
C LEU A 238 31.00 -2.13 2.38
N GLY A 239 31.44 -2.79 1.29
CA GLY A 239 32.76 -2.62 0.69
C GLY A 239 32.91 -1.37 -0.19
N GLY A 240 31.88 -0.50 -0.27
CA GLY A 240 31.91 0.74 -1.03
C GLY A 240 31.59 0.60 -2.53
N GLU A 241 31.06 -0.55 -2.97
CA GLU A 241 30.59 -0.71 -4.36
C GLU A 241 29.11 -0.33 -4.48
N VAL A 242 28.69 0.16 -5.64
CA VAL A 242 27.28 0.35 -5.97
C VAL A 242 26.73 -0.94 -6.56
N ALA A 243 26.19 -1.81 -5.70
CA ALA A 243 25.63 -3.08 -6.12
C ALA A 243 24.12 -2.96 -6.42
N VAL A 244 23.75 -3.18 -7.67
CA VAL A 244 22.36 -3.23 -8.15
C VAL A 244 21.98 -4.69 -8.31
N VAL A 245 20.83 -5.10 -7.75
CA VAL A 245 20.32 -6.47 -7.87
C VAL A 245 19.30 -6.54 -9.00
N SER A 246 19.46 -7.49 -9.94
CA SER A 246 18.43 -7.88 -10.89
C SER A 246 17.95 -9.28 -10.53
N LEU A 247 16.67 -9.44 -10.25
CA LEU A 247 16.07 -10.72 -9.90
C LEU A 247 15.55 -11.50 -11.11
N ASP A 248 15.52 -10.88 -12.29
CA ASP A 248 14.98 -11.48 -13.52
C ASP A 248 15.91 -12.55 -14.11
N GLY A 249 17.06 -12.83 -13.49
CA GLY A 249 18.01 -13.84 -13.91
C GLY A 249 18.71 -13.58 -15.25
N ALA A 250 18.32 -12.56 -15.98
CA ALA A 250 18.84 -12.19 -17.28
C ALA A 250 19.87 -11.07 -17.16
N ALA A 251 21.14 -11.45 -17.09
CA ALA A 251 22.23 -10.49 -17.20
C ALA A 251 22.84 -10.55 -18.60
N ASP A 252 22.33 -9.75 -19.51
CA ASP A 252 22.93 -9.53 -20.82
C ASP A 252 24.12 -8.56 -20.69
N GLN A 253 25.33 -9.05 -21.00
CA GLN A 253 26.55 -8.28 -20.84
C GLN A 253 26.55 -6.95 -21.63
N PRO A 254 26.14 -6.91 -22.91
CA PRO A 254 26.03 -5.67 -23.66
C PRO A 254 25.12 -4.65 -23.01
N SER A 255 23.95 -5.08 -22.52
CA SER A 255 22.98 -4.22 -21.85
C SER A 255 23.51 -3.69 -20.51
N ALA A 256 24.12 -4.54 -19.71
CA ALA A 256 24.74 -4.14 -18.45
C ALA A 256 25.87 -3.10 -18.67
N LYS A 257 26.73 -3.33 -19.65
CA LYS A 257 27.78 -2.38 -20.05
C LYS A 257 27.21 -1.03 -20.50
N ALA A 258 26.16 -1.06 -21.33
CA ALA A 258 25.47 0.15 -21.80
C ALA A 258 24.86 0.97 -20.64
N GLN A 259 24.46 0.29 -19.56
CA GLN A 259 23.93 0.90 -18.32
C GLN A 259 25.05 1.39 -17.38
N GLY A 260 26.33 1.22 -17.74
CA GLY A 260 27.47 1.71 -16.97
C GLY A 260 27.87 0.79 -15.80
N PHE A 261 27.54 -0.49 -15.86
CA PHE A 261 28.11 -1.48 -14.93
C PHE A 261 29.52 -1.88 -15.37
N GLU A 262 30.41 -2.09 -14.40
CA GLU A 262 31.78 -2.55 -14.65
C GLU A 262 31.88 -4.08 -14.62
N ALA A 263 30.99 -4.73 -13.88
CA ALA A 263 30.95 -6.20 -13.76
C ALA A 263 29.54 -6.71 -13.48
N ILE A 264 29.31 -7.98 -13.85
CA ILE A 264 28.18 -8.77 -13.43
C ILE A 264 28.67 -9.80 -12.40
N ILE A 265 27.95 -9.95 -11.30
CA ILE A 265 28.25 -10.93 -10.24
C ILE A 265 27.12 -11.94 -10.22
N MET A 266 27.41 -13.16 -10.67
CA MET A 266 26.47 -14.27 -10.64
C MET A 266 26.60 -15.01 -9.30
N VAL A 267 25.50 -15.11 -8.54
CA VAL A 267 25.49 -15.71 -7.20
C VAL A 267 24.74 -17.03 -7.21
N ALA A 268 25.33 -18.08 -6.64
CA ALA A 268 24.71 -19.37 -6.45
C ALA A 268 24.02 -19.46 -5.08
N GLU A 269 23.20 -20.50 -4.88
CA GLU A 269 22.41 -20.71 -3.66
C GLU A 269 23.30 -20.86 -2.40
N ASP A 270 24.46 -21.48 -2.55
CA ASP A 270 25.45 -21.67 -1.48
C ASP A 270 26.25 -20.40 -1.14
N GLY A 271 25.96 -19.26 -1.79
CA GLY A 271 26.65 -17.99 -1.63
C GLY A 271 27.92 -17.85 -2.44
N THR A 272 28.34 -18.85 -3.19
CA THR A 272 29.48 -18.72 -4.12
C THR A 272 29.12 -17.74 -5.22
N SER A 273 30.08 -16.92 -5.61
CA SER A 273 29.86 -15.89 -6.63
C SER A 273 30.96 -15.87 -7.66
N GLU A 274 30.57 -15.57 -8.90
CA GLU A 274 31.47 -15.39 -10.03
C GLU A 274 31.36 -13.95 -10.54
N ARG A 275 32.51 -13.25 -10.64
CA ARG A 275 32.57 -11.88 -11.17
C ARG A 275 32.98 -11.90 -12.62
N ILE A 276 32.13 -11.38 -13.49
CA ILE A 276 32.35 -11.26 -14.94
C ILE A 276 32.55 -9.77 -15.22
N TRP A 277 33.76 -9.39 -15.66
CA TRP A 277 34.09 -8.01 -16.04
C TRP A 277 33.53 -7.68 -17.44
N LEU A 278 33.05 -6.41 -17.65
CA LEU A 278 32.35 -5.95 -18.86
C LEU A 278 33.21 -5.06 -19.76
#